data_b0977a664fb42f3e3bca9a634f314fe9
#
_entry.id   b0977a664fb42f3e3bca9a634f314fe9
#
_cell.length_a   1.000
_cell.length_b   1.000
_cell.length_c   1.000
_cell.angle_alpha   90.00
_cell.angle_beta   90.00
_cell.angle_gamma   90.00
#
_symmetry.space_group_name_H-M   'P 1'
#
loop_
_entity.id
_entity.type
_entity.pdbx_description
1 polymer ?
#
loop_
_entity_poly.entity_id
_entity_poly.type
_entity_poly.pdbx_seq_one_letter_code
_entity_poly.pdbx_strand_id
1 'polypeptide(L)'
;REETEFRPKSMVKIGTKPILWHIMNHYAHHGFNQFVLCLGYKGEVIKEYFYHYMLHNNDVTVKLGQDRQITIHENNQVEDWEITLVDTGENTLKGARIHKIQRYIDNDFMVTYGDGVSDINISNLVDFHKKHGKIGTVTGVSPRSSYGQIKQEDGKVCQFIEKPKIEEGIINGGFFVFQKKIFDYLNSNNDCDFEIGPLEQLTKEDQLMVYHHKGDWACMDTYRDSVFLNSLWDKGKAFWKA
;
A
#
# COMPACT_ATOMS: atom_id res chain seq x y z
N ARG A 1 -8.28 -12.23 12.12
CA ARG A 1 -7.87 -13.63 11.78
C ARG A 1 -8.86 -14.29 10.82
N GLU A 2 -10.17 -14.14 10.99
CA GLU A 2 -11.17 -14.86 10.18
C GLU A 2 -11.16 -14.47 8.68
N GLU A 3 -10.99 -13.22 8.32
CA GLU A 3 -10.99 -12.81 6.92
C GLU A 3 -9.68 -13.16 6.18
N THR A 4 -8.56 -13.14 6.85
CA THR A 4 -7.25 -13.45 6.24
C THR A 4 -7.01 -14.96 6.06
N GLU A 5 -7.85 -15.81 6.61
CA GLU A 5 -7.85 -17.24 6.34
C GLU A 5 -8.27 -17.56 4.89
N PHE A 6 -9.13 -16.74 4.30
CA PHE A 6 -9.69 -16.98 2.96
C PHE A 6 -9.11 -16.08 1.87
N ARG A 7 -8.49 -14.95 2.22
CA ARG A 7 -7.93 -13.98 1.27
C ARG A 7 -6.70 -13.28 1.84
N PRO A 8 -5.75 -12.80 1.00
CA PRO A 8 -4.66 -11.99 1.51
C PRO A 8 -5.18 -10.67 2.08
N LYS A 9 -4.46 -10.10 3.04
CA LYS A 9 -4.83 -8.88 3.76
C LYS A 9 -5.16 -7.71 2.84
N SER A 10 -4.40 -7.57 1.76
CA SER A 10 -4.61 -6.55 0.73
C SER A 10 -5.95 -6.69 -0.03
N MET A 11 -6.61 -7.85 0.07
CA MET A 11 -7.92 -8.11 -0.55
C MET A 11 -9.09 -7.95 0.43
N VAL A 12 -8.87 -7.52 1.66
CA VAL A 12 -9.94 -7.13 2.59
C VAL A 12 -10.57 -5.84 2.08
N LYS A 13 -11.91 -5.81 2.05
CA LYS A 13 -12.65 -4.71 1.46
C LYS A 13 -12.80 -3.51 2.39
N ILE A 14 -12.73 -2.32 1.80
CA ILE A 14 -13.22 -1.06 2.35
C ILE A 14 -14.33 -0.59 1.41
N GLY A 15 -15.55 -0.54 1.89
CA GLY A 15 -16.72 -0.38 1.04
C GLY A 15 -16.84 -1.55 0.04
N THR A 16 -16.92 -1.26 -1.23
CA THR A 16 -17.09 -2.28 -2.29
C THR A 16 -15.78 -2.82 -2.87
N LYS A 17 -14.66 -2.15 -2.66
CA LYS A 17 -13.36 -2.46 -3.26
C LYS A 17 -12.34 -2.93 -2.21
N PRO A 18 -11.36 -3.82 -2.57
CA PRO A 18 -10.29 -4.20 -1.66
C PRO A 18 -9.37 -3.00 -1.34
N ILE A 19 -8.70 -3.03 -0.17
CA ILE A 19 -7.76 -1.97 0.21
C ILE A 19 -6.65 -1.78 -0.84
N LEU A 20 -6.21 -2.85 -1.49
CA LEU A 20 -5.25 -2.80 -2.60
C LEU A 20 -5.73 -1.87 -3.72
N TRP A 21 -7.01 -1.96 -4.10
CA TRP A 21 -7.60 -1.08 -5.12
C TRP A 21 -7.53 0.40 -4.69
N HIS A 22 -7.84 0.70 -3.42
CA HIS A 22 -7.78 2.07 -2.91
C HIS A 22 -6.36 2.65 -2.95
N ILE A 23 -5.35 1.83 -2.61
CA ILE A 23 -3.95 2.22 -2.70
C ILE A 23 -3.57 2.50 -4.16
N MET A 24 -3.89 1.61 -5.08
CA MET A 24 -3.60 1.77 -6.51
C MET A 24 -4.31 3.00 -7.08
N ASN A 25 -5.58 3.20 -6.73
CA ASN A 25 -6.35 4.37 -7.16
C ASN A 25 -5.73 5.69 -6.68
N HIS A 26 -5.20 5.72 -5.46
CA HIS A 26 -4.50 6.90 -4.94
C HIS A 26 -3.25 7.23 -5.77
N TYR A 27 -2.44 6.25 -6.15
CA TYR A 27 -1.30 6.46 -7.07
C TYR A 27 -1.75 6.89 -8.46
N ALA A 28 -2.78 6.25 -9.00
CA ALA A 28 -3.31 6.55 -10.32
C ALA A 28 -3.87 7.98 -10.43
N HIS A 29 -4.49 8.50 -9.37
CA HIS A 29 -4.93 9.90 -9.30
C HIS A 29 -3.77 10.90 -9.48
N HIS A 30 -2.55 10.50 -9.12
CA HIS A 30 -1.33 11.27 -9.36
C HIS A 30 -0.62 10.93 -10.69
N GLY A 31 -1.26 10.16 -11.59
CA GLY A 31 -0.75 9.81 -12.91
C GLY A 31 0.16 8.58 -12.95
N PHE A 32 0.22 7.79 -11.87
CA PHE A 32 1.03 6.56 -11.81
C PHE A 32 0.13 5.34 -11.99
N ASN A 33 0.00 4.87 -13.24
CA ASN A 33 -0.96 3.84 -13.65
C ASN A 33 -0.34 2.46 -13.88
N GLN A 34 0.98 2.33 -13.75
CA GLN A 34 1.70 1.07 -13.93
C GLN A 34 2.05 0.45 -12.57
N PHE A 35 1.61 -0.77 -12.35
CA PHE A 35 1.74 -1.45 -11.07
C PHE A 35 2.40 -2.82 -11.23
N VAL A 36 3.33 -3.14 -10.34
CA VAL A 36 3.88 -4.49 -10.21
C VAL A 36 3.51 -5.01 -8.83
N LEU A 37 2.67 -6.04 -8.77
CA LEU A 37 2.21 -6.65 -7.54
C LEU A 37 3.05 -7.88 -7.20
N CYS A 38 3.77 -7.82 -6.09
CA CYS A 38 4.59 -8.92 -5.57
C CYS A 38 3.69 -9.91 -4.81
N LEU A 39 3.28 -10.98 -5.47
CA LEU A 39 2.36 -11.97 -4.92
C LEU A 39 3.08 -13.00 -4.04
N GLY A 40 2.43 -13.38 -2.95
CA GLY A 40 2.83 -14.44 -2.03
C GLY A 40 1.62 -15.25 -1.60
N TYR A 41 1.38 -15.32 -0.28
CA TYR A 41 0.26 -16.03 0.29
C TYR A 41 -1.06 -15.68 -0.42
N LYS A 42 -1.74 -16.73 -0.94
CA LYS A 42 -3.01 -16.60 -1.69
C LYS A 42 -2.95 -15.59 -2.84
N GLY A 43 -1.81 -15.53 -3.54
CA GLY A 43 -1.63 -14.65 -4.69
C GLY A 43 -2.60 -14.92 -5.84
N GLU A 44 -3.13 -16.16 -5.93
CA GLU A 44 -4.18 -16.55 -6.88
C GLU A 44 -5.46 -15.72 -6.72
N VAL A 45 -5.83 -15.35 -5.49
CA VAL A 45 -7.02 -14.51 -5.22
C VAL A 45 -6.88 -13.13 -5.86
N ILE A 46 -5.66 -12.57 -5.84
CA ILE A 46 -5.36 -11.28 -6.48
C ILE A 46 -5.38 -11.44 -8.00
N LYS A 47 -4.79 -12.53 -8.53
CA LYS A 47 -4.82 -12.82 -9.97
C LYS A 47 -6.25 -12.97 -10.48
N GLU A 48 -7.09 -13.73 -9.79
CA GLU A 48 -8.50 -13.94 -10.15
C GLU A 48 -9.27 -12.61 -10.10
N TYR A 49 -9.04 -11.78 -9.10
CA TYR A 49 -9.69 -10.47 -8.98
C TYR A 49 -9.43 -9.59 -10.21
N PHE A 50 -8.17 -9.44 -10.62
CA PHE A 50 -7.83 -8.60 -11.78
C PHE A 50 -8.16 -9.28 -13.10
N TYR A 51 -8.04 -10.61 -13.22
CA TYR A 51 -8.43 -11.36 -14.42
C TYR A 51 -9.92 -11.21 -14.73
N HIS A 52 -10.77 -11.23 -13.70
CA HIS A 52 -12.22 -11.07 -13.85
C HIS A 52 -12.69 -9.61 -13.67
N TYR A 53 -11.77 -8.65 -13.60
CA TYR A 53 -12.09 -7.27 -13.26
C TYR A 53 -13.16 -6.66 -14.18
N MET A 54 -13.03 -6.85 -15.48
CA MET A 54 -13.98 -6.36 -16.48
C MET A 54 -15.36 -7.00 -16.32
N LEU A 55 -15.41 -8.30 -16.04
CA LEU A 55 -16.68 -9.02 -15.82
C LEU A 55 -17.42 -8.52 -14.57
N HIS A 56 -16.68 -8.17 -13.52
CA HIS A 56 -17.25 -7.77 -12.23
C HIS A 56 -17.68 -6.30 -12.18
N ASN A 57 -17.21 -5.48 -13.11
CA ASN A 57 -17.48 -4.05 -13.12
C ASN A 57 -18.37 -3.60 -14.29
N ASN A 58 -18.79 -4.52 -15.17
CA ASN A 58 -19.65 -4.24 -16.32
C ASN A 58 -20.80 -5.23 -16.40
N ASP A 59 -21.83 -4.86 -17.15
CA ASP A 59 -22.91 -5.79 -17.52
C ASP A 59 -22.37 -6.84 -18.50
N VAL A 60 -22.84 -8.07 -18.37
CA VAL A 60 -22.38 -9.18 -19.20
C VAL A 60 -23.53 -10.02 -19.71
N THR A 61 -23.43 -10.45 -20.96
CA THR A 61 -24.28 -11.48 -21.54
C THR A 61 -23.50 -12.77 -21.68
N VAL A 62 -24.01 -13.84 -21.08
CA VAL A 62 -23.42 -15.18 -21.18
C VAL A 62 -24.35 -16.07 -22.00
N LYS A 63 -23.86 -16.57 -23.14
CA LYS A 63 -24.51 -17.65 -23.88
C LYS A 63 -24.04 -18.99 -23.35
N LEU A 64 -24.96 -19.81 -22.88
CA LEU A 64 -24.72 -21.19 -22.47
C LEU A 64 -25.15 -22.12 -23.61
N GLY A 65 -24.33 -23.11 -23.93
CA GLY A 65 -24.61 -24.06 -25.02
C GLY A 65 -23.38 -24.38 -25.82
N GLN A 66 -23.56 -24.87 -27.07
CA GLN A 66 -22.44 -25.26 -27.95
C GLN A 66 -21.57 -24.07 -28.33
N ASP A 67 -22.17 -22.92 -28.57
CA ASP A 67 -21.49 -21.65 -28.90
C ASP A 67 -21.35 -20.78 -27.65
N ARG A 68 -20.51 -21.22 -26.70
CA ARG A 68 -20.24 -20.45 -25.47
C ARG A 68 -19.61 -19.11 -25.83
N GLN A 69 -20.24 -18.04 -25.41
CA GLN A 69 -19.74 -16.69 -25.65
C GLN A 69 -20.03 -15.81 -24.43
N ILE A 70 -19.07 -14.95 -24.08
CA ILE A 70 -19.24 -13.88 -23.08
C ILE A 70 -19.10 -12.57 -23.84
N THR A 71 -20.09 -11.71 -23.71
CA THR A 71 -20.06 -10.35 -24.24
C THR A 71 -20.09 -9.41 -23.06
N ILE A 72 -19.07 -8.56 -22.93
CA ILE A 72 -19.00 -7.49 -21.92
C ILE A 72 -19.60 -6.25 -22.54
N HIS A 73 -20.55 -5.64 -21.83
CA HIS A 73 -21.14 -4.36 -22.19
C HIS A 73 -20.42 -3.28 -21.39
N GLU A 74 -19.51 -2.57 -22.03
CA GLU A 74 -18.70 -1.52 -21.40
C GLU A 74 -19.56 -0.30 -21.06
N ASN A 75 -20.33 -0.40 -19.98
CA ASN A 75 -21.22 0.67 -19.51
C ASN A 75 -20.56 1.54 -18.45
N ASN A 76 -19.50 1.07 -17.82
CA ASN A 76 -18.80 1.77 -16.75
C ASN A 76 -17.39 2.15 -17.19
N GLN A 77 -16.96 3.33 -16.74
CA GLN A 77 -15.53 3.65 -16.82
C GLN A 77 -14.78 2.72 -15.86
N VAL A 78 -13.85 1.93 -16.41
CA VAL A 78 -12.89 1.16 -15.64
C VAL A 78 -11.54 1.89 -15.65
N GLU A 79 -10.77 1.63 -14.63
CA GLU A 79 -9.46 2.23 -14.46
C GLU A 79 -8.51 1.80 -15.60
N ASP A 80 -7.81 2.76 -16.18
CA ASP A 80 -6.76 2.53 -17.19
C ASP A 80 -5.43 2.22 -16.49
N TRP A 81 -5.34 1.01 -15.92
CA TRP A 81 -4.15 0.53 -15.21
C TRP A 81 -3.47 -0.61 -15.94
N GLU A 82 -2.15 -0.57 -15.99
CA GLU A 82 -1.31 -1.70 -16.38
C GLU A 82 -0.81 -2.42 -15.14
N ILE A 83 -1.17 -3.70 -14.98
CA ILE A 83 -0.90 -4.45 -13.76
C ILE A 83 -0.11 -5.71 -14.09
N THR A 84 1.13 -5.79 -13.60
CA THR A 84 1.96 -6.98 -13.68
C THR A 84 1.86 -7.76 -12.37
N LEU A 85 1.40 -9.01 -12.44
CA LEU A 85 1.17 -9.90 -11.31
C LEU A 85 2.31 -10.92 -11.22
N VAL A 86 3.26 -10.70 -10.29
CA VAL A 86 4.47 -11.51 -10.19
C VAL A 86 4.40 -12.41 -8.96
N ASP A 87 4.48 -13.73 -9.18
CA ASP A 87 4.66 -14.66 -8.07
C ASP A 87 6.10 -14.53 -7.53
N THR A 88 6.20 -14.04 -6.31
CA THR A 88 7.48 -13.85 -5.63
C THR A 88 7.76 -14.90 -4.55
N GLY A 89 6.82 -15.83 -4.34
CA GLY A 89 6.92 -16.92 -3.37
C GLY A 89 6.22 -16.61 -2.05
N GLU A 90 5.58 -17.62 -1.45
CA GLU A 90 4.76 -17.46 -0.25
C GLU A 90 5.57 -16.99 0.96
N ASN A 91 6.71 -17.63 1.20
CA ASN A 91 7.56 -17.41 2.38
C ASN A 91 8.72 -16.44 2.12
N THR A 92 8.61 -15.60 1.10
CA THR A 92 9.65 -14.64 0.72
C THR A 92 9.46 -13.33 1.49
N LEU A 93 10.52 -12.82 2.11
CA LEU A 93 10.52 -11.53 2.79
C LEU A 93 10.52 -10.35 1.78
N LYS A 94 10.23 -9.16 2.26
CA LYS A 94 9.93 -7.98 1.43
C LYS A 94 11.07 -7.56 0.51
N GLY A 95 12.32 -7.58 0.98
CA GLY A 95 13.49 -7.23 0.18
C GLY A 95 13.69 -8.16 -1.01
N ALA A 96 13.56 -9.47 -0.78
CA ALA A 96 13.64 -10.45 -1.86
C ALA A 96 12.50 -10.32 -2.87
N ARG A 97 11.28 -9.97 -2.43
CA ARG A 97 10.15 -9.70 -3.34
C ARG A 97 10.46 -8.55 -4.28
N ILE A 98 10.98 -7.45 -3.74
CA ILE A 98 11.39 -6.29 -4.52
C ILE A 98 12.51 -6.67 -5.49
N HIS A 99 13.51 -7.43 -5.04
CA HIS A 99 14.59 -7.88 -5.92
C HIS A 99 14.08 -8.73 -7.10
N LYS A 100 13.13 -9.65 -6.86
CA LYS A 100 12.59 -10.54 -7.90
C LYS A 100 11.84 -9.81 -9.03
N ILE A 101 11.39 -8.58 -8.78
CA ILE A 101 10.71 -7.77 -9.81
C ILE A 101 11.64 -6.82 -10.57
N GLN A 102 12.96 -6.85 -10.32
CA GLN A 102 13.94 -5.94 -10.93
C GLN A 102 13.83 -5.85 -12.46
N ARG A 103 13.49 -6.96 -13.14
CA ARG A 103 13.35 -7.02 -14.61
C ARG A 103 12.16 -6.21 -15.15
N TYR A 104 11.23 -5.80 -14.29
CA TYR A 104 10.06 -5.00 -14.65
C TYR A 104 10.24 -3.50 -14.29
N ILE A 105 11.42 -3.14 -13.79
CA ILE A 105 11.72 -1.79 -13.30
C ILE A 105 12.82 -1.18 -14.17
N ASP A 106 12.50 -0.14 -14.90
CA ASP A 106 13.44 0.53 -15.80
C ASP A 106 14.07 1.79 -15.18
N ASN A 107 13.34 2.51 -14.36
CA ASN A 107 13.70 3.82 -13.80
C ASN A 107 13.53 3.84 -12.28
N ASP A 108 13.51 5.06 -11.72
CA ASP A 108 13.08 5.29 -10.35
C ASP A 108 11.64 4.79 -10.18
N PHE A 109 11.35 4.22 -9.03
CA PHE A 109 10.06 3.59 -8.78
C PHE A 109 9.61 3.79 -7.34
N MET A 110 8.34 3.56 -7.12
CA MET A 110 7.73 3.66 -5.81
C MET A 110 7.44 2.26 -5.24
N VAL A 111 7.58 2.13 -3.93
CA VAL A 111 7.22 0.92 -3.19
C VAL A 111 6.23 1.30 -2.12
N THR A 112 5.19 0.48 -1.95
CA THR A 112 4.23 0.63 -0.84
C THR A 112 3.82 -0.73 -0.30
N TYR A 113 3.38 -0.74 0.96
CA TYR A 113 2.74 -1.92 1.54
C TYR A 113 1.30 -2.02 1.06
N GLY A 114 0.76 -3.24 1.04
CA GLY A 114 -0.59 -3.51 0.53
C GLY A 114 -1.72 -3.31 1.55
N ASP A 115 -1.48 -2.60 2.65
CA ASP A 115 -2.40 -2.50 3.79
C ASP A 115 -2.47 -1.10 4.42
N GLY A 116 -1.76 -0.12 3.88
CA GLY A 116 -1.74 1.26 4.35
C GLY A 116 -2.36 2.24 3.38
N VAL A 117 -3.23 3.13 3.87
CA VAL A 117 -3.86 4.22 3.12
C VAL A 117 -3.48 5.58 3.71
N SER A 118 -3.41 6.62 2.87
CA SER A 118 -3.00 7.96 3.26
C SER A 118 -3.58 9.00 2.29
N ASP A 119 -3.63 10.25 2.71
CA ASP A 119 -3.87 11.42 1.85
C ASP A 119 -2.56 12.07 1.38
N ILE A 120 -1.46 11.32 1.36
CA ILE A 120 -0.15 11.79 0.91
C ILE A 120 -0.20 12.25 -0.55
N ASN A 121 0.37 13.42 -0.82
CA ASN A 121 0.57 13.86 -2.20
C ASN A 121 1.78 13.14 -2.82
N ILE A 122 1.49 12.14 -3.67
CA ILE A 122 2.52 11.31 -4.31
C ILE A 122 3.44 12.13 -5.22
N SER A 123 2.89 13.13 -5.94
CA SER A 123 3.70 14.00 -6.79
C SER A 123 4.74 14.78 -5.97
N ASN A 124 4.33 15.35 -4.83
CA ASN A 124 5.25 16.06 -3.93
C ASN A 124 6.32 15.12 -3.34
N LEU A 125 5.95 13.87 -3.02
CA LEU A 125 6.89 12.86 -2.54
C LEU A 125 7.95 12.54 -3.61
N VAL A 126 7.54 12.37 -4.87
CA VAL A 126 8.44 12.12 -6.00
C VAL A 126 9.34 13.33 -6.25
N ASP A 127 8.80 14.55 -6.23
CA ASP A 127 9.58 15.77 -6.41
C ASP A 127 10.61 15.95 -5.29
N PHE A 128 10.25 15.65 -4.05
CA PHE A 128 11.19 15.65 -2.93
C PHE A 128 12.33 14.65 -3.16
N HIS A 129 12.01 13.43 -3.61
CA HIS A 129 13.01 12.41 -3.94
C HIS A 129 13.97 12.87 -5.01
N LYS A 130 13.46 13.39 -6.13
CA LYS A 130 14.28 13.89 -7.24
C LYS A 130 15.20 15.05 -6.81
N LYS A 131 14.70 15.92 -5.93
CA LYS A 131 15.43 17.11 -5.47
C LYS A 131 16.67 16.77 -4.64
N HIS A 132 16.62 15.78 -3.77
CA HIS A 132 17.77 15.41 -2.94
C HIS A 132 18.74 14.44 -3.63
N GLY A 133 18.30 13.70 -4.67
CA GLY A 133 19.13 12.82 -5.48
C GLY A 133 19.75 11.61 -4.77
N LYS A 134 19.28 11.26 -3.57
CA LYS A 134 19.70 10.06 -2.83
C LYS A 134 18.97 8.83 -3.34
N ILE A 135 19.45 7.62 -2.98
CA ILE A 135 18.90 6.36 -3.46
C ILE A 135 17.47 6.12 -2.97
N GLY A 136 17.15 6.51 -1.74
CA GLY A 136 15.85 6.22 -1.13
C GLY A 136 15.19 7.42 -0.47
N THR A 137 13.87 7.42 -0.53
CA THR A 137 12.98 8.27 0.30
C THR A 137 11.98 7.37 1.01
N VAL A 138 11.84 7.52 2.30
CA VAL A 138 10.78 6.92 3.12
C VAL A 138 9.81 8.00 3.57
N THR A 139 8.50 7.71 3.57
CA THR A 139 7.53 8.62 4.17
C THR A 139 7.46 8.39 5.68
N GLY A 140 7.76 9.43 6.44
CA GLY A 140 7.55 9.47 7.88
C GLY A 140 6.16 10.00 8.21
N VAL A 141 5.40 9.26 9.00
CA VAL A 141 4.03 9.60 9.43
C VAL A 141 3.90 9.62 10.95
N SER A 142 2.99 10.42 11.47
CA SER A 142 2.62 10.42 12.89
C SER A 142 1.33 9.59 13.07
N PRO A 143 1.41 8.34 13.53
CA PRO A 143 0.23 7.49 13.67
C PRO A 143 -0.66 8.00 14.81
N ARG A 144 -1.95 7.62 14.77
CA ARG A 144 -2.83 7.80 15.92
C ARG A 144 -2.45 6.80 17.01
N SER A 145 -2.44 7.26 18.27
CA SER A 145 -2.26 6.35 19.40
C SER A 145 -3.40 5.31 19.44
N SER A 146 -3.08 4.08 19.74
CA SER A 146 -4.10 3.04 20.01
C SER A 146 -4.76 3.21 21.38
N TYR A 147 -4.20 4.09 22.23
CA TYR A 147 -4.58 4.31 23.63
C TYR A 147 -4.82 5.78 23.93
N GLY A 148 -5.57 6.06 25.00
CA GLY A 148 -5.69 7.38 25.56
C GLY A 148 -4.35 7.87 26.15
N GLN A 149 -4.01 9.13 25.92
CA GLN A 149 -2.84 9.77 26.52
C GLN A 149 -3.26 10.52 27.77
N ILE A 150 -2.49 10.35 28.86
CA ILE A 150 -2.71 10.99 30.15
C ILE A 150 -1.52 11.91 30.42
N LYS A 151 -1.79 13.19 30.68
CA LYS A 151 -0.83 14.09 31.31
C LYS A 151 -1.17 14.20 32.78
N GLN A 152 -0.17 14.08 33.64
CA GLN A 152 -0.34 14.15 35.07
C GLN A 152 0.70 15.11 35.73
N GLU A 153 0.30 15.76 36.80
CA GLU A 153 1.17 16.52 37.69
C GLU A 153 0.88 16.07 39.12
N ASP A 154 1.90 15.68 39.85
CA ASP A 154 1.83 15.18 41.23
C ASP A 154 0.72 14.14 41.47
N GLY A 155 0.55 13.19 40.52
CA GLY A 155 -0.45 12.13 40.59
C GLY A 155 -1.88 12.57 40.20
N LYS A 156 -2.11 13.86 39.91
CA LYS A 156 -3.38 14.37 39.41
C LYS A 156 -3.40 14.35 37.88
N VAL A 157 -4.46 13.81 37.30
CA VAL A 157 -4.66 13.88 35.84
C VAL A 157 -5.02 15.29 35.44
N CYS A 158 -4.14 15.96 34.67
CA CYS A 158 -4.36 17.30 34.16
C CYS A 158 -4.96 17.33 32.78
N GLN A 159 -4.74 16.26 32.01
CA GLN A 159 -5.29 16.12 30.67
C GLN A 159 -5.50 14.65 30.33
N PHE A 160 -6.62 14.33 29.69
CA PHE A 160 -6.89 13.04 29.09
C PHE A 160 -7.32 13.26 27.64
N ILE A 161 -6.61 12.63 26.68
CA ILE A 161 -6.92 12.70 25.26
C ILE A 161 -7.04 11.28 24.72
N GLU A 162 -8.22 10.92 24.26
CA GLU A 162 -8.45 9.60 23.66
C GLU A 162 -7.85 9.55 22.26
N LYS A 163 -6.93 8.59 22.03
CA LYS A 163 -6.31 8.30 20.74
C LYS A 163 -5.75 9.52 19.99
N PRO A 164 -4.89 10.33 20.65
CA PRO A 164 -4.29 11.49 20.01
C PRO A 164 -3.38 11.07 18.86
N LYS A 165 -3.10 11.98 17.92
CA LYS A 165 -1.91 11.85 17.05
C LYS A 165 -0.67 11.88 17.95
N ILE A 166 0.28 10.98 17.71
CA ILE A 166 1.56 10.97 18.44
C ILE A 166 2.35 12.19 17.98
N GLU A 167 2.58 13.14 18.88
CA GLU A 167 3.30 14.39 18.57
C GLU A 167 4.81 14.17 18.51
N GLU A 168 5.32 13.22 19.29
CA GLU A 168 6.75 12.90 19.36
C GLU A 168 7.06 11.61 18.59
N GLY A 169 7.92 11.74 17.59
CA GLY A 169 8.36 10.64 16.75
C GLY A 169 7.49 10.43 15.51
N ILE A 170 8.15 9.93 14.49
CA ILE A 170 7.53 9.49 13.23
C ILE A 170 7.85 8.03 13.01
N ILE A 171 6.95 7.31 12.36
CA ILE A 171 7.17 5.93 11.98
C ILE A 171 7.21 5.79 10.45
N ASN A 172 7.69 4.65 9.98
CA ASN A 172 7.66 4.28 8.58
C ASN A 172 6.21 4.17 8.09
N GLY A 173 5.79 5.06 7.20
CA GLY A 173 4.43 5.10 6.63
C GLY A 173 4.23 4.20 5.42
N GLY A 174 5.28 3.54 4.94
CA GLY A 174 5.18 2.54 3.87
C GLY A 174 5.05 3.09 2.45
N PHE A 175 5.17 4.40 2.24
CA PHE A 175 5.26 5.02 0.93
C PHE A 175 6.71 5.40 0.67
N PHE A 176 7.32 4.77 -0.31
CA PHE A 176 8.74 4.95 -0.63
C PHE A 176 8.93 5.38 -2.08
N VAL A 177 10.04 6.06 -2.34
CA VAL A 177 10.57 6.26 -3.70
C VAL A 177 12.03 5.84 -3.71
N PHE A 178 12.43 5.07 -4.72
CA PHE A 178 13.78 4.58 -4.87
C PHE A 178 14.32 4.81 -6.27
N GLN A 179 15.60 5.14 -6.35
CA GLN A 179 16.38 4.94 -7.57
C GLN A 179 16.58 3.43 -7.80
N LYS A 180 16.75 3.04 -9.06
CA LYS A 180 17.06 1.64 -9.42
C LYS A 180 18.27 1.07 -8.69
N LYS A 181 19.20 1.92 -8.21
CA LYS A 181 20.34 1.53 -7.39
C LYS A 181 19.99 0.78 -6.10
N ILE A 182 18.74 0.84 -5.62
CA ILE A 182 18.31 0.05 -4.45
C ILE A 182 18.55 -1.45 -4.66
N PHE A 183 18.50 -1.94 -5.91
CA PHE A 183 18.74 -3.34 -6.22
C PHE A 183 20.15 -3.83 -5.87
N ASP A 184 21.13 -2.95 -5.75
CA ASP A 184 22.50 -3.27 -5.31
C ASP A 184 22.55 -3.64 -3.80
N TYR A 185 21.51 -3.26 -3.05
CA TYR A 185 21.33 -3.53 -1.61
C TYR A 185 20.41 -4.73 -1.32
N LEU A 186 19.78 -5.27 -2.35
CA LEU A 186 18.82 -6.37 -2.26
C LEU A 186 19.41 -7.64 -2.87
N ASN A 187 18.85 -8.78 -2.50
CA ASN A 187 19.20 -10.06 -3.11
C ASN A 187 17.96 -10.97 -3.23
N SER A 188 18.10 -12.08 -3.95
CA SER A 188 17.01 -13.02 -4.22
C SER A 188 16.76 -14.04 -3.12
N ASN A 189 17.54 -14.06 -2.05
CA ASN A 189 17.36 -14.99 -0.94
C ASN A 189 16.04 -14.68 -0.24
N ASN A 190 15.24 -15.70 0.04
CA ASN A 190 13.91 -15.52 0.60
C ASN A 190 13.90 -14.83 1.97
N ASP A 191 15.00 -14.86 2.69
CA ASP A 191 15.23 -14.20 3.99
C ASP A 191 15.75 -12.76 3.88
N CYS A 192 15.91 -12.22 2.66
CA CYS A 192 16.26 -10.82 2.47
C CYS A 192 15.11 -9.94 2.96
N ASP A 193 15.26 -9.40 4.16
CA ASP A 193 14.35 -8.40 4.70
C ASP A 193 14.54 -7.06 3.98
N PHE A 194 13.59 -6.16 4.06
CA PHE A 194 13.68 -4.85 3.42
C PHE A 194 14.12 -3.78 4.41
N GLU A 195 13.56 -3.82 5.60
CA GLU A 195 13.83 -2.87 6.68
C GLU A 195 15.15 -3.18 7.37
N ILE A 196 15.37 -4.46 7.70
CA ILE A 196 16.59 -4.93 8.35
C ILE A 196 17.64 -5.25 7.28
N GLY A 197 18.71 -4.50 7.27
CA GLY A 197 19.79 -4.61 6.29
C GLY A 197 19.71 -3.49 5.23
N PRO A 198 18.94 -3.60 4.16
CA PRO A 198 18.93 -2.62 3.07
C PRO A 198 18.64 -1.17 3.50
N LEU A 199 17.55 -0.91 4.23
CA LEU A 199 17.26 0.45 4.69
C LEU A 199 18.24 0.94 5.76
N GLU A 200 18.71 0.05 6.64
CA GLU A 200 19.75 0.38 7.62
C GLU A 200 21.06 0.73 6.95
N GLN A 201 21.45 0.03 5.88
CA GLN A 201 22.67 0.30 5.14
C GLN A 201 22.56 1.63 4.40
N LEU A 202 21.46 1.90 3.71
CA LEU A 202 21.21 3.21 3.10
C LEU A 202 21.27 4.35 4.11
N THR A 203 20.80 4.11 5.34
CA THR A 203 20.88 5.09 6.43
C THR A 203 22.32 5.36 6.84
N LYS A 204 23.14 4.32 7.01
CA LYS A 204 24.57 4.44 7.37
C LYS A 204 25.38 5.15 6.28
N GLU A 205 24.96 5.03 5.04
CA GLU A 205 25.62 5.64 3.86
C GLU A 205 25.04 7.01 3.48
N ASP A 206 24.18 7.58 4.32
CA ASP A 206 23.47 8.84 4.02
C ASP A 206 22.70 8.83 2.70
N GLN A 207 22.16 7.66 2.30
CA GLN A 207 21.42 7.46 1.07
C GLN A 207 19.89 7.33 1.26
N LEU A 208 19.38 7.48 2.48
CA LEU A 208 17.96 7.43 2.80
C LEU A 208 17.51 8.77 3.38
N MET A 209 16.50 9.38 2.76
CA MET A 209 15.88 10.62 3.22
C MET A 209 14.45 10.35 3.71
N VAL A 210 13.95 11.19 4.61
CA VAL A 210 12.57 11.11 5.09
C VAL A 210 11.73 12.26 4.54
N TYR A 211 10.61 11.91 3.91
CA TYR A 211 9.54 12.86 3.58
C TYR A 211 8.50 12.86 4.70
N HIS A 212 8.39 13.96 5.41
CA HIS A 212 7.49 14.07 6.55
C HIS A 212 6.07 14.40 6.10
N HIS A 213 5.17 13.41 6.14
CA HIS A 213 3.76 13.58 5.85
C HIS A 213 2.99 13.95 7.13
N LYS A 214 2.34 15.11 7.12
CA LYS A 214 1.59 15.65 8.28
C LYS A 214 0.09 15.33 8.23
N GLY A 215 -0.38 14.76 7.13
CA GLY A 215 -1.79 14.43 6.90
C GLY A 215 -2.26 13.19 7.65
N ASP A 216 -3.25 12.53 7.09
CA ASP A 216 -3.83 11.32 7.65
C ASP A 216 -3.19 10.07 7.02
N TRP A 217 -2.97 9.09 7.87
CA TRP A 217 -2.44 7.78 7.51
C TRP A 217 -3.06 6.72 8.42
N ALA A 218 -3.37 5.56 7.88
CA ALA A 218 -3.82 4.39 8.64
C ALA A 218 -3.42 3.09 7.93
N CYS A 219 -3.09 2.06 8.72
CA CYS A 219 -2.93 0.70 8.22
C CYS A 219 -4.10 -0.19 8.69
N MET A 220 -4.32 -1.27 7.97
CA MET A 220 -5.35 -2.26 8.26
C MET A 220 -4.71 -3.55 8.77
N ASP A 221 -4.23 -3.54 10.03
CA ASP A 221 -3.57 -4.69 10.65
C ASP A 221 -4.53 -5.63 11.35
N THR A 222 -5.60 -5.08 11.91
CA THR A 222 -6.57 -5.79 12.74
C THR A 222 -7.99 -5.65 12.19
N TYR A 223 -8.90 -6.49 12.66
CA TYR A 223 -10.33 -6.34 12.37
C TYR A 223 -10.88 -4.96 12.82
N ARG A 224 -10.38 -4.43 13.95
CA ARG A 224 -10.75 -3.09 14.41
C ARG A 224 -10.37 -2.00 13.39
N ASP A 225 -9.20 -2.13 12.76
CA ASP A 225 -8.77 -1.18 11.74
C ASP A 225 -9.67 -1.26 10.50
N SER A 226 -10.04 -2.48 10.08
CA SER A 226 -11.01 -2.68 9.00
C SER A 226 -12.35 -2.01 9.31
N VAL A 227 -12.90 -2.21 10.51
CA VAL A 227 -14.14 -1.56 10.94
C VAL A 227 -13.99 -0.04 10.96
N PHE A 228 -12.86 0.48 11.45
CA PHE A 228 -12.57 1.92 11.46
C PHE A 228 -12.55 2.50 10.05
N LEU A 229 -11.78 1.88 9.13
CA LEU A 229 -11.67 2.36 7.74
C LEU A 229 -13.02 2.30 7.01
N ASN A 230 -13.79 1.22 7.20
CA ASN A 230 -15.15 1.12 6.66
C ASN A 230 -16.06 2.23 7.23
N SER A 231 -15.97 2.53 8.54
CA SER A 231 -16.76 3.61 9.12
C SER A 231 -16.43 5.00 8.55
N LEU A 232 -15.18 5.23 8.17
CA LEU A 232 -14.78 6.47 7.48
C LEU A 232 -15.34 6.50 6.06
N TRP A 233 -15.31 5.36 5.36
CA TRP A 233 -15.86 5.22 4.02
C TRP A 233 -17.36 5.51 4.00
N ASP A 234 -18.12 4.85 4.86
CA ASP A 234 -19.58 4.97 4.94
C ASP A 234 -20.05 6.39 5.30
N LYS A 235 -19.24 7.11 6.08
CA LYS A 235 -19.49 8.52 6.46
C LYS A 235 -19.02 9.54 5.42
N GLY A 236 -18.45 9.10 4.30
CA GLY A 236 -17.87 10.00 3.30
C GLY A 236 -16.61 10.75 3.82
N LYS A 237 -15.92 10.22 4.82
CA LYS A 237 -14.73 10.82 5.47
C LYS A 237 -13.44 10.03 5.18
N ALA A 238 -13.43 9.20 4.15
CA ALA A 238 -12.26 8.46 3.70
C ALA A 238 -11.21 9.44 3.15
N PHE A 239 -10.19 9.75 3.93
CA PHE A 239 -9.15 10.74 3.59
C PHE A 239 -8.28 10.32 2.41
N TRP A 240 -8.23 9.03 2.08
CA TRP A 240 -7.49 8.47 0.94
C TRP A 240 -8.32 8.43 -0.35
N LYS A 241 -9.54 8.92 -0.33
CA LYS A 241 -10.40 8.94 -1.51
C LYS A 241 -9.95 10.09 -2.42
N ALA A 242 -9.39 9.73 -3.56
CA ALA A 242 -9.04 10.64 -4.65
C ALA A 242 -10.29 11.07 -5.43
#